data_d4b6be3fd43c0eb072e1f933b0e567ee
#
_entry.id   d4b6be3fd43c0eb072e1f933b0e567ee
#
_cell.length_a   1.000
_cell.length_b   1.000
_cell.length_c   1.000
_cell.angle_alpha   90.00
_cell.angle_beta   90.00
_cell.angle_gamma   90.00
#
_symmetry.space_group_name_H-M   'P 1'
#
loop_
_entity.id
_entity.type
_entity.pdbx_description
1 polymer ?
#
loop_
_entity_poly.entity_id
_entity_poly.type
_entity_poly.pdbx_seq_one_letter_code
_entity_poly.pdbx_strand_id
1 'polypeptide(L)'
;MKKTVIELQNIKRNFQVGDETVHALRGISFSIQEGEFVTIMGTSGSGKSTLLNTLGCLDTPTSGEYLLDGVSVRTMSKPQRAVLRNRKIGFVFQNYNLLPKTTAVENVELPLMYNSAVSAAERRRRAIEALTAVGLADRLEHKSNQMSGGQMQRVAIARALINNPAVILADEATGNLDTRTSFEILVLFQKLHQEGRTI
;
A
#
# COMPACT_ATOMS: atom_id res chain seq x y z
N MET A 1 -20.21 -7.19 -14.49
CA MET A 1 -18.80 -7.62 -14.49
C MET A 1 -18.07 -6.84 -13.39
N LYS A 2 -17.17 -7.49 -12.64
CA LYS A 2 -16.30 -6.78 -11.66
C LYS A 2 -15.35 -5.87 -12.43
N LYS A 3 -15.03 -4.73 -11.83
CA LYS A 3 -14.10 -3.74 -12.41
C LYS A 3 -12.66 -4.23 -12.28
N THR A 4 -11.85 -4.11 -13.34
CA THR A 4 -10.41 -4.36 -13.28
C THR A 4 -9.71 -3.20 -12.57
N VAL A 5 -9.00 -3.49 -11.48
CA VAL A 5 -8.26 -2.49 -10.68
C VAL A 5 -6.80 -2.41 -11.14
N ILE A 6 -6.18 -3.55 -11.41
CA ILE A 6 -4.81 -3.65 -11.91
C ILE A 6 -4.81 -4.46 -13.19
N GLU A 7 -4.15 -3.96 -14.23
CA GLU A 7 -3.89 -4.70 -15.45
C GLU A 7 -2.45 -4.47 -15.90
N LEU A 8 -1.70 -5.57 -15.99
CA LEU A 8 -0.32 -5.60 -16.50
C LEU A 8 -0.27 -6.35 -17.82
N GLN A 9 0.38 -5.76 -18.81
CA GLN A 9 0.58 -6.35 -20.12
C GLN A 9 2.07 -6.34 -20.46
N ASN A 10 2.71 -7.51 -20.46
CA ASN A 10 4.11 -7.74 -20.83
C ASN A 10 5.09 -6.80 -20.10
N ILE A 11 4.91 -6.61 -18.79
CA ILE A 11 5.75 -5.72 -17.97
C ILE A 11 7.16 -6.29 -17.85
N LYS A 12 8.14 -5.49 -18.27
CA LYS A 12 9.57 -5.76 -18.07
C LYS A 12 10.20 -4.67 -17.22
N ARG A 13 11.11 -5.06 -16.34
CA ARG A 13 11.93 -4.13 -15.57
C ARG A 13 13.37 -4.58 -15.55
N ASN A 14 14.23 -3.76 -16.12
CA ASN A 14 15.66 -3.97 -16.18
C ASN A 14 16.38 -2.92 -15.35
N PHE A 15 17.44 -3.31 -14.68
CA PHE A 15 18.35 -2.42 -13.97
C PHE A 15 19.75 -2.57 -14.56
N GLN A 16 20.44 -1.45 -14.76
CA GLN A 16 21.85 -1.45 -15.14
C GLN A 16 22.70 -1.47 -13.87
N VAL A 17 23.55 -2.47 -13.72
CA VAL A 17 24.48 -2.62 -12.59
C VAL A 17 25.88 -2.75 -13.16
N GLY A 18 26.63 -1.65 -13.24
CA GLY A 18 27.89 -1.59 -13.99
C GLY A 18 27.64 -1.89 -15.47
N ASP A 19 28.38 -2.85 -16.03
CA ASP A 19 28.25 -3.28 -17.43
C ASP A 19 27.17 -4.37 -17.64
N GLU A 20 26.55 -4.87 -16.56
CA GLU A 20 25.54 -5.93 -16.65
C GLU A 20 24.12 -5.39 -16.56
N THR A 21 23.20 -6.03 -17.30
CA THR A 21 21.77 -5.74 -17.23
C THR A 21 21.05 -6.83 -16.43
N VAL A 22 20.51 -6.46 -15.28
CA VAL A 22 19.67 -7.34 -14.45
C VAL A 22 18.22 -7.25 -14.90
N HIS A 23 17.66 -8.36 -15.40
CA HIS A 23 16.28 -8.47 -15.83
C HIS A 23 15.38 -8.88 -14.64
N ALA A 24 14.92 -7.91 -13.84
CA ALA A 24 14.15 -8.15 -12.63
C ALA A 24 12.71 -8.60 -12.92
N LEU A 25 12.08 -8.04 -13.96
CA LEU A 25 10.78 -8.51 -14.47
C LEU A 25 10.92 -8.83 -15.95
N ARG A 26 10.44 -10.02 -16.37
CA ARG A 26 10.73 -10.59 -17.70
C ARG A 26 9.48 -10.78 -18.57
N GLY A 27 8.53 -9.83 -18.50
CA GLY A 27 7.31 -9.89 -19.32
C GLY A 27 6.12 -10.45 -18.55
N ILE A 28 5.77 -9.83 -17.43
CA ILE A 28 4.66 -10.25 -16.57
C ILE A 28 3.36 -9.67 -17.11
N SER A 29 2.32 -10.54 -17.20
CA SER A 29 0.97 -10.15 -17.59
C SER A 29 -0.04 -10.81 -16.67
N PHE A 30 -0.91 -10.01 -16.04
CA PHE A 30 -2.07 -10.46 -15.26
C PHE A 30 -3.02 -9.30 -15.00
N SER A 31 -4.21 -9.60 -14.52
CA SER A 31 -5.17 -8.61 -14.04
C SER A 31 -5.69 -8.96 -12.65
N ILE A 32 -6.06 -7.92 -11.87
CA ILE A 32 -6.69 -8.05 -10.56
C ILE A 32 -8.02 -7.29 -10.61
N GLN A 33 -9.08 -7.98 -10.22
CA GLN A 33 -10.43 -7.43 -10.16
C GLN A 33 -10.72 -6.79 -8.80
N GLU A 34 -11.67 -5.87 -8.76
CA GLU A 34 -12.15 -5.29 -7.51
C GLU A 34 -12.63 -6.36 -6.53
N GLY A 35 -12.19 -6.25 -5.27
CA GLY A 35 -12.53 -7.19 -4.20
C GLY A 35 -11.77 -8.51 -4.28
N GLU A 36 -10.68 -8.64 -5.02
CA GLU A 36 -9.80 -9.81 -4.97
C GLU A 36 -8.76 -9.71 -3.84
N PHE A 37 -8.43 -10.88 -3.28
CA PHE A 37 -7.29 -11.05 -2.38
C PHE A 37 -6.23 -11.88 -3.11
N VAL A 38 -5.12 -11.25 -3.49
CA VAL A 38 -4.07 -11.87 -4.29
C VAL A 38 -2.78 -11.96 -3.48
N THR A 39 -2.12 -13.10 -3.50
CA THR A 39 -0.81 -13.31 -2.87
C THR A 39 0.27 -13.56 -3.92
N ILE A 40 1.35 -12.77 -3.86
CA ILE A 40 2.53 -12.95 -4.72
C ILE A 40 3.57 -13.75 -3.93
N MET A 41 3.87 -14.96 -4.40
CA MET A 41 4.82 -15.87 -3.77
C MET A 41 6.03 -16.11 -4.68
N GLY A 42 7.17 -16.43 -4.07
CA GLY A 42 8.40 -16.75 -4.79
C GLY A 42 9.63 -16.71 -3.87
N THR A 43 10.75 -17.25 -4.34
CA THR A 43 12.03 -17.25 -3.61
C THR A 43 12.60 -15.83 -3.47
N SER A 44 13.60 -15.64 -2.59
CA SER A 44 14.34 -14.38 -2.53
C SER A 44 14.98 -14.09 -3.90
N GLY A 45 14.98 -12.83 -4.32
CA GLY A 45 15.52 -12.41 -5.62
C GLY A 45 14.62 -12.68 -6.83
N SER A 46 13.41 -13.27 -6.67
CA SER A 46 12.50 -13.55 -7.79
C SER A 46 11.78 -12.31 -8.37
N GLY A 47 12.05 -11.12 -7.87
CA GLY A 47 11.46 -9.87 -8.37
C GLY A 47 10.19 -9.41 -7.67
N LYS A 48 9.75 -10.06 -6.56
CA LYS A 48 8.52 -9.68 -5.82
C LYS A 48 8.48 -8.20 -5.43
N SER A 49 9.53 -7.71 -4.77
CA SER A 49 9.61 -6.29 -4.36
C SER A 49 9.68 -5.35 -5.56
N THR A 50 10.34 -5.74 -6.65
CA THR A 50 10.33 -4.97 -7.90
C THR A 50 8.93 -4.88 -8.49
N LEU A 51 8.20 -6.00 -8.52
CA LEU A 51 6.81 -6.03 -8.98
C LEU A 51 5.93 -5.16 -8.08
N LEU A 52 6.04 -5.29 -6.75
CA LEU A 52 5.27 -4.49 -5.80
C LEU A 52 5.55 -2.99 -5.93
N ASN A 53 6.83 -2.59 -6.13
CA ASN A 53 7.22 -1.21 -6.40
C ASN A 53 6.64 -0.68 -7.72
N THR A 54 6.59 -1.54 -8.75
CA THR A 54 5.96 -1.19 -10.04
C THR A 54 4.45 -1.01 -9.85
N LEU A 55 3.76 -1.96 -9.21
CA LEU A 55 2.33 -1.86 -8.89
C LEU A 55 2.03 -0.64 -8.03
N GLY A 56 2.93 -0.31 -7.12
CA GLY A 56 2.86 0.84 -6.24
C GLY A 56 3.13 2.19 -6.90
N CYS A 57 3.42 2.24 -8.20
CA CYS A 57 3.87 3.46 -8.88
C CYS A 57 5.09 4.14 -8.22
N LEU A 58 5.90 3.38 -7.46
CA LEU A 58 7.17 3.82 -6.88
C LEU A 58 8.29 3.72 -7.91
N ASP A 59 8.21 2.73 -8.79
CA ASP A 59 9.11 2.52 -9.91
C ASP A 59 8.33 2.47 -11.24
N THR A 60 9.05 2.59 -12.36
CA THR A 60 8.47 2.60 -13.70
C THR A 60 8.98 1.38 -14.48
N PRO A 61 8.11 0.61 -15.14
CA PRO A 61 8.55 -0.47 -15.99
C PRO A 61 9.43 0.04 -17.14
N THR A 62 10.39 -0.78 -17.56
CA THR A 62 11.23 -0.49 -18.74
C THR A 62 10.39 -0.61 -20.02
N SER A 63 9.46 -1.55 -20.07
CA SER A 63 8.51 -1.73 -21.18
C SER A 63 7.26 -2.47 -20.72
N GLY A 64 6.25 -2.50 -21.57
CA GLY A 64 4.92 -3.05 -21.26
C GLY A 64 3.92 -1.95 -20.92
N GLU A 65 2.68 -2.35 -20.62
CA GLU A 65 1.60 -1.44 -20.24
C GLU A 65 1.10 -1.78 -18.84
N TYR A 66 0.92 -0.76 -18.01
CA TYR A 66 0.31 -0.87 -16.67
C TYR A 66 -0.86 0.10 -16.57
N LEU A 67 -2.06 -0.46 -16.36
CA LEU A 67 -3.27 0.28 -16.07
C LEU A 67 -3.63 0.11 -14.60
N LEU A 68 -3.75 1.22 -13.87
CA LEU A 68 -4.26 1.27 -12.49
C LEU A 68 -5.64 1.95 -12.51
N ASP A 69 -6.65 1.20 -12.13
CA ASP A 69 -8.05 1.65 -12.14
C ASP A 69 -8.46 2.27 -13.50
N GLY A 70 -8.00 1.63 -14.60
CA GLY A 70 -8.23 2.06 -15.98
C GLY A 70 -7.31 3.19 -16.48
N VAL A 71 -6.38 3.68 -15.65
CA VAL A 71 -5.49 4.81 -15.99
C VAL A 71 -4.09 4.29 -16.31
N SER A 72 -3.59 4.59 -17.53
CA SER A 72 -2.22 4.23 -17.92
C SER A 72 -1.17 4.98 -17.10
N VAL A 73 -0.25 4.22 -16.50
CA VAL A 73 0.83 4.77 -15.67
C VAL A 73 2.07 5.09 -16.51
N ARG A 74 2.20 4.47 -17.70
CA ARG A 74 3.40 4.50 -18.53
C ARG A 74 3.85 5.90 -18.92
N THR A 75 2.90 6.76 -19.30
CA THR A 75 3.18 8.12 -19.82
C THR A 75 3.19 9.19 -18.73
N MET A 76 2.93 8.82 -17.48
CA MET A 76 2.83 9.77 -16.37
C MET A 76 4.19 10.29 -15.93
N SER A 77 4.26 11.59 -15.65
CA SER A 77 5.36 12.21 -14.92
C SER A 77 5.43 11.74 -13.46
N LYS A 78 6.58 11.93 -12.80
CA LYS A 78 6.74 11.61 -11.37
C LYS A 78 5.66 12.26 -10.47
N PRO A 79 5.32 13.57 -10.62
CA PRO A 79 4.25 14.19 -9.85
C PRO A 79 2.88 13.55 -10.11
N GLN A 80 2.54 13.25 -11.37
CA GLN A 80 1.26 12.61 -11.71
C GLN A 80 1.14 11.21 -11.08
N ARG A 81 2.21 10.40 -11.11
CA ARG A 81 2.25 9.11 -10.42
C ARG A 81 2.11 9.25 -8.91
N ALA A 82 2.71 10.28 -8.30
CA ALA A 82 2.56 10.53 -6.86
C ALA A 82 1.11 10.84 -6.48
N VAL A 83 0.41 11.64 -7.29
CA VAL A 83 -1.02 11.93 -7.09
C VAL A 83 -1.88 10.68 -7.28
N LEU A 84 -1.63 9.90 -8.35
CA LEU A 84 -2.35 8.65 -8.61
C LEU A 84 -2.15 7.65 -7.46
N ARG A 85 -0.90 7.46 -7.03
CA ARG A 85 -0.56 6.61 -5.89
C ARG A 85 -1.28 7.03 -4.62
N ASN A 86 -1.23 8.31 -4.27
CA ASN A 86 -1.92 8.82 -3.08
C ASN A 86 -3.42 8.54 -3.09
N ARG A 87 -4.06 8.62 -4.26
CA ARG A 87 -5.52 8.46 -4.39
C ARG A 87 -5.98 7.01 -4.52
N LYS A 88 -5.14 6.14 -5.13
CA LYS A 88 -5.58 4.81 -5.57
C LYS A 88 -4.90 3.66 -4.83
N ILE A 89 -3.81 3.91 -4.12
CA ILE A 89 -3.02 2.85 -3.50
C ILE A 89 -2.86 3.12 -2.00
N GLY A 90 -3.19 2.12 -1.18
CA GLY A 90 -2.83 2.07 0.22
C GLY A 90 -1.61 1.16 0.40
N PHE A 91 -0.54 1.67 1.03
CA PHE A 91 0.66 0.86 1.32
C PHE A 91 0.71 0.42 2.77
N VAL A 92 1.01 -0.86 2.97
CA VAL A 92 1.34 -1.46 4.27
C VAL A 92 2.70 -2.14 4.15
N PHE A 93 3.70 -1.65 4.86
CA PHE A 93 5.09 -2.13 4.81
C PHE A 93 5.44 -2.98 6.03
N GLN A 94 6.41 -3.86 5.88
CA GLN A 94 6.99 -4.68 6.95
C GLN A 94 7.51 -3.84 8.12
N ASN A 95 8.16 -2.72 7.85
CA ASN A 95 8.73 -1.80 8.85
C ASN A 95 7.77 -0.67 9.25
N TYR A 96 6.45 -0.83 9.03
CA TYR A 96 5.41 0.15 9.35
C TYR A 96 5.58 1.51 8.67
N ASN A 97 6.79 2.02 8.51
CA ASN A 97 7.16 3.31 7.93
C ASN A 97 6.35 4.49 8.52
N LEU A 98 6.18 4.47 9.85
CA LEU A 98 5.57 5.56 10.59
C LEU A 98 6.60 6.67 10.84
N LEU A 99 6.12 7.91 10.86
CA LEU A 99 6.95 9.05 11.27
C LEU A 99 7.18 8.97 12.79
N PRO A 100 8.44 8.89 13.26
CA PRO A 100 8.73 8.50 14.65
C PRO A 100 8.38 9.55 15.70
N LYS A 101 8.29 10.82 15.32
CA LYS A 101 8.02 11.93 16.25
C LYS A 101 6.56 12.38 16.26
N THR A 102 5.72 11.81 15.41
CA THR A 102 4.31 12.13 15.25
C THR A 102 3.43 11.10 15.96
N THR A 103 2.21 11.50 16.30
CA THR A 103 1.21 10.65 16.93
C THR A 103 0.60 9.65 15.92
N ALA A 104 -0.18 8.67 16.42
CA ALA A 104 -0.92 7.75 15.56
C ALA A 104 -1.87 8.52 14.63
N VAL A 105 -2.62 9.48 15.16
CA VAL A 105 -3.58 10.26 14.37
C VAL A 105 -2.88 11.08 13.30
N GLU A 106 -1.76 11.75 13.62
CA GLU A 106 -0.98 12.53 12.66
C GLU A 106 -0.38 11.66 11.55
N ASN A 107 0.08 10.45 11.86
CA ASN A 107 0.53 9.48 10.84
C ASN A 107 -0.59 9.09 9.87
N VAL A 108 -1.80 8.90 10.37
CA VAL A 108 -2.95 8.52 9.54
C VAL A 108 -3.49 9.70 8.74
N GLU A 109 -3.40 10.94 9.24
CA GLU A 109 -3.76 12.16 8.49
C GLU A 109 -2.87 12.44 7.27
N LEU A 110 -1.62 11.97 7.28
CA LEU A 110 -0.59 12.32 6.32
C LEU A 110 -1.05 12.22 4.84
N PRO A 111 -1.66 11.13 4.37
CA PRO A 111 -2.10 11.04 2.99
C PRO A 111 -3.17 12.08 2.60
N LEU A 112 -3.98 12.54 3.56
CA LEU A 112 -5.00 13.56 3.33
C LEU A 112 -4.42 14.97 3.22
N MET A 113 -3.20 15.22 3.74
CA MET A 113 -2.54 16.53 3.65
C MET A 113 -2.21 16.91 2.19
N TYR A 114 -2.09 15.94 1.30
CA TYR A 114 -1.85 16.16 -0.13
C TYR A 114 -3.14 16.51 -0.91
N ASN A 115 -4.29 16.59 -0.23
CA ASN A 115 -5.56 17.00 -0.81
C ASN A 115 -6.02 18.32 -0.17
N SER A 116 -5.79 19.45 -0.85
CA SER A 116 -6.14 20.78 -0.38
C SER A 116 -7.65 21.01 -0.15
N ALA A 117 -8.50 20.16 -0.71
CA ALA A 117 -9.95 20.24 -0.52
C ALA A 117 -10.41 19.70 0.84
N VAL A 118 -9.54 18.98 1.58
CA VAL A 118 -9.89 18.40 2.89
C VAL A 118 -9.37 19.29 4.01
N SER A 119 -10.28 19.88 4.80
CA SER A 119 -9.90 20.74 5.94
C SER A 119 -9.16 19.96 7.03
N ALA A 120 -8.42 20.68 7.90
CA ALA A 120 -7.70 20.07 9.02
C ALA A 120 -8.64 19.32 9.97
N ALA A 121 -9.80 19.88 10.27
CA ALA A 121 -10.81 19.25 11.12
C ALA A 121 -11.33 17.93 10.51
N GLU A 122 -11.59 17.93 9.21
CA GLU A 122 -12.07 16.75 8.49
C GLU A 122 -10.98 15.67 8.38
N ARG A 123 -9.70 16.05 8.17
CA ARG A 123 -8.58 15.08 8.20
C ARG A 123 -8.51 14.37 9.53
N ARG A 124 -8.54 15.15 10.63
CA ARG A 124 -8.47 14.59 11.99
C ARG A 124 -9.66 13.67 12.29
N ARG A 125 -10.88 14.08 11.92
CA ARG A 125 -12.08 13.25 12.09
C ARG A 125 -11.92 11.90 11.40
N ARG A 126 -11.55 11.90 10.11
CA ARG A 126 -11.33 10.66 9.33
C ARG A 126 -10.22 9.79 9.91
N ALA A 127 -9.12 10.40 10.38
CA ALA A 127 -8.03 9.66 10.99
C ALA A 127 -8.45 8.96 12.28
N ILE A 128 -9.24 9.64 13.13
CA ILE A 128 -9.80 9.04 14.34
C ILE A 128 -10.73 7.86 13.99
N GLU A 129 -11.61 8.02 13.02
CA GLU A 129 -12.49 6.94 12.54
C GLU A 129 -11.69 5.74 12.02
N ALA A 130 -10.66 5.98 11.20
CA ALA A 130 -9.80 4.93 10.68
C ALA A 130 -9.04 4.18 11.78
N LEU A 131 -8.51 4.88 12.79
CA LEU A 131 -7.85 4.29 13.95
C LEU A 131 -8.84 3.48 14.82
N THR A 132 -10.04 4.00 15.02
CA THR A 132 -11.10 3.30 15.74
C THR A 132 -11.47 1.99 15.05
N ALA A 133 -11.60 2.01 13.72
CA ALA A 133 -11.94 0.83 12.92
C ALA A 133 -10.89 -0.30 13.02
N VAL A 134 -9.63 0.05 13.29
CA VAL A 134 -8.55 -0.93 13.51
C VAL A 134 -8.30 -1.23 15.00
N GLY A 135 -9.16 -0.74 15.91
CA GLY A 135 -9.10 -1.04 17.35
C GLY A 135 -8.06 -0.21 18.12
N LEU A 136 -7.80 1.04 17.71
CA LEU A 136 -6.83 1.95 18.35
C LEU A 136 -7.46 3.26 18.85
N ALA A 137 -8.74 3.25 19.23
CA ALA A 137 -9.43 4.44 19.71
C ALA A 137 -8.80 5.05 20.98
N ASP A 138 -8.12 4.24 21.80
CA ASP A 138 -7.43 4.63 23.03
C ASP A 138 -5.97 5.01 22.84
N ARG A 139 -5.46 5.00 21.58
CA ARG A 139 -4.05 5.20 21.23
C ARG A 139 -3.79 6.37 20.28
N LEU A 140 -4.78 7.25 20.08
CA LEU A 140 -4.74 8.33 19.09
C LEU A 140 -3.52 9.23 19.20
N GLU A 141 -3.14 9.61 20.42
CA GLU A 141 -2.04 10.54 20.72
C GLU A 141 -0.71 9.83 21.01
N HIS A 142 -0.66 8.48 20.94
CA HIS A 142 0.59 7.74 21.16
C HIS A 142 1.51 7.88 19.96
N LYS A 143 2.81 8.04 20.24
CA LYS A 143 3.88 8.03 19.24
C LYS A 143 4.34 6.59 18.98
N SER A 144 5.04 6.36 17.86
CA SER A 144 5.49 5.02 17.47
C SER A 144 6.33 4.31 18.54
N ASN A 145 7.16 5.04 19.29
CA ASN A 145 7.97 4.50 20.38
C ASN A 145 7.17 4.14 21.65
N GLN A 146 5.89 4.45 21.69
CA GLN A 146 4.96 4.13 22.78
C GLN A 146 3.97 3.01 22.40
N MET A 147 4.17 2.40 21.24
CA MET A 147 3.28 1.38 20.67
C MET A 147 4.01 0.06 20.43
N SER A 148 3.29 -1.05 20.58
CA SER A 148 3.77 -2.37 20.16
C SER A 148 3.87 -2.48 18.63
N GLY A 149 4.61 -3.48 18.12
CA GLY A 149 4.70 -3.76 16.69
C GLY A 149 3.32 -3.94 16.03
N GLY A 150 2.43 -4.69 16.67
CA GLY A 150 1.06 -4.88 16.19
C GLY A 150 0.23 -3.60 16.17
N GLN A 151 0.39 -2.73 17.18
CA GLN A 151 -0.26 -1.43 17.20
C GLN A 151 0.28 -0.52 16.08
N MET A 152 1.59 -0.48 15.88
CA MET A 152 2.21 0.27 14.76
C MET A 152 1.72 -0.24 13.40
N GLN A 153 1.56 -1.55 13.23
CA GLN A 153 1.04 -2.12 11.99
C GLN A 153 -0.44 -1.76 11.77
N ARG A 154 -1.25 -1.74 12.82
CA ARG A 154 -2.64 -1.27 12.72
C ARG A 154 -2.72 0.23 12.34
N VAL A 155 -1.82 1.08 12.85
CA VAL A 155 -1.70 2.49 12.41
C VAL A 155 -1.34 2.56 10.92
N ALA A 156 -0.37 1.75 10.46
CA ALA A 156 0.00 1.69 9.04
C ALA A 156 -1.16 1.24 8.15
N ILE A 157 -1.96 0.27 8.60
CA ILE A 157 -3.19 -0.17 7.90
C ILE A 157 -4.23 0.95 7.87
N ALA A 158 -4.50 1.63 8.99
CA ALA A 158 -5.43 2.76 9.04
C ALA A 158 -4.98 3.89 8.07
N ARG A 159 -3.69 4.22 8.04
CA ARG A 159 -3.10 5.17 7.09
C ARG A 159 -3.28 4.74 5.63
N ALA A 160 -3.13 3.45 5.34
CA ALA A 160 -3.33 2.92 4.01
C ALA A 160 -4.78 3.05 3.52
N LEU A 161 -5.75 2.99 4.44
CA LEU A 161 -7.19 3.02 4.15
C LEU A 161 -7.77 4.44 4.03
N ILE A 162 -7.09 5.47 4.56
CA ILE A 162 -7.67 6.80 4.80
C ILE A 162 -8.21 7.50 3.54
N ASN A 163 -7.60 7.26 2.39
CA ASN A 163 -8.02 7.80 1.09
C ASN A 163 -9.02 6.90 0.35
N ASN A 164 -9.53 5.83 0.97
CA ASN A 164 -10.38 4.83 0.33
C ASN A 164 -9.76 4.31 -0.99
N PRO A 165 -8.57 3.68 -0.94
CA PRO A 165 -7.82 3.29 -2.13
C PRO A 165 -8.53 2.20 -2.93
N ALA A 166 -8.23 2.10 -4.23
CA ALA A 166 -8.70 1.04 -5.11
C ALA A 166 -8.03 -0.31 -4.81
N VAL A 167 -6.79 -0.27 -4.28
CA VAL A 167 -6.02 -1.46 -3.90
C VAL A 167 -5.13 -1.18 -2.70
N ILE A 168 -5.00 -2.18 -1.82
CA ILE A 168 -4.04 -2.19 -0.73
C ILE A 168 -2.87 -3.10 -1.15
N LEU A 169 -1.66 -2.57 -1.13
CA LEU A 169 -0.43 -3.31 -1.38
C LEU A 169 0.26 -3.57 -0.04
N ALA A 170 0.36 -4.83 0.36
CA ALA A 170 0.98 -5.24 1.61
C ALA A 170 2.30 -5.97 1.33
N ASP A 171 3.41 -5.40 1.76
CA ASP A 171 4.75 -5.97 1.62
C ASP A 171 5.16 -6.60 2.96
N GLU A 172 5.08 -7.94 3.03
CA GLU A 172 5.44 -8.73 4.23
C GLU A 172 4.89 -8.14 5.54
N ALA A 173 3.61 -7.74 5.54
CA ALA A 173 2.97 -6.96 6.60
C ALA A 173 3.01 -7.62 8.01
N THR A 174 3.42 -8.87 8.12
CA THR A 174 3.56 -9.62 9.38
C THR A 174 5.00 -10.01 9.69
N GLY A 175 5.97 -9.68 8.82
CA GLY A 175 7.34 -10.17 8.92
C GLY A 175 8.11 -9.77 10.19
N ASN A 176 7.72 -8.67 10.84
CA ASN A 176 8.34 -8.17 12.08
C ASN A 176 7.47 -8.39 13.33
N LEU A 177 6.46 -9.27 13.24
CA LEU A 177 5.51 -9.52 14.32
C LEU A 177 5.67 -10.95 14.87
N ASP A 178 5.35 -11.13 16.15
CA ASP A 178 5.20 -12.46 16.72
C ASP A 178 4.02 -13.21 16.10
N THR A 179 3.98 -14.52 16.27
CA THR A 179 2.98 -15.39 15.63
C THR A 179 1.54 -14.97 15.96
N ARG A 180 1.24 -14.66 17.24
CA ARG A 180 -0.11 -14.29 17.66
C ARG A 180 -0.54 -12.98 17.03
N THR A 181 0.30 -11.96 17.10
CA THR A 181 0.06 -10.64 16.50
C THR A 181 -0.06 -10.74 14.97
N SER A 182 0.74 -11.61 14.34
CA SER A 182 0.64 -11.89 12.91
C SER A 182 -0.74 -12.41 12.52
N PHE A 183 -1.29 -13.37 13.27
CA PHE A 183 -2.66 -13.86 13.04
C PHE A 183 -3.70 -12.75 13.20
N GLU A 184 -3.57 -11.89 14.20
CA GLU A 184 -4.51 -10.77 14.39
C GLU A 184 -4.49 -9.80 13.21
N ILE A 185 -3.32 -9.50 12.63
CA ILE A 185 -3.18 -8.66 11.43
C ILE A 185 -3.76 -9.36 10.20
N LEU A 186 -3.54 -10.68 10.04
CA LEU A 186 -4.14 -11.44 8.94
C LEU A 186 -5.67 -11.48 9.04
N VAL A 187 -6.23 -11.63 10.23
CA VAL A 187 -7.68 -11.54 10.48
C VAL A 187 -8.20 -10.15 10.11
N LEU A 188 -7.46 -9.08 10.41
CA LEU A 188 -7.84 -7.73 10.00
C LEU A 188 -7.86 -7.59 8.47
N PHE A 189 -6.86 -8.10 7.74
CA PHE A 189 -6.87 -8.12 6.28
C PHE A 189 -8.04 -8.94 5.73
N GLN A 190 -8.33 -10.10 6.32
CA GLN A 190 -9.46 -10.93 5.92
C GLN A 190 -10.79 -10.18 6.09
N LYS A 191 -10.97 -9.46 7.21
CA LYS A 191 -12.14 -8.60 7.43
C LYS A 191 -12.26 -7.51 6.37
N LEU A 192 -11.17 -6.80 6.08
CA LEU A 192 -11.14 -5.76 5.03
C LEU A 192 -11.49 -6.33 3.65
N HIS A 193 -11.02 -7.54 3.32
CA HIS A 193 -11.39 -8.23 2.10
C HIS A 193 -12.87 -8.58 2.06
N GLN A 194 -13.45 -9.08 3.16
CA GLN A 194 -14.90 -9.35 3.27
C GLN A 194 -15.75 -8.08 3.12
N GLU A 195 -15.20 -6.92 3.49
CA GLU A 195 -15.81 -5.60 3.25
C GLU A 195 -15.64 -5.11 1.80
N GLY A 196 -15.08 -5.93 0.91
CA GLY A 196 -14.93 -5.66 -0.52
C GLY A 196 -13.60 -4.96 -0.90
N ARG A 197 -12.62 -4.87 -0.01
CA ARG A 197 -11.32 -4.28 -0.33
C ARG A 197 -10.50 -5.21 -1.22
N THR A 198 -9.84 -4.64 -2.23
CA THR A 198 -8.85 -5.34 -3.07
C THR A 198 -7.50 -5.32 -2.36
N ILE A 199 -6.85 -6.48 -2.17
CA ILE A 199 -5.61 -6.62 -1.40
C ILE A 199 -4.61 -7.48 -2.19
#